data_be6ec75f8581c51512bf9b534aaeadeb
#
_entry.id   be6ec75f8581c51512bf9b534aaeadeb
#
_cell.length_a   1.000
_cell.length_b   1.000
_cell.length_c   1.000
_cell.angle_alpha   90.00
_cell.angle_beta   90.00
_cell.angle_gamma   90.00
#
_symmetry.space_group_name_H-M   'P 1'
#
loop_
_entity.id
_entity.type
_entity.pdbx_description
1 polymer ?
#
loop_
_entity_poly.entity_id
_entity_poly.type
_entity_poly.pdbx_seq_one_letter_code
_entity_poly.pdbx_strand_id
1 'polypeptide(L)'
;LFRSDVVADALAQPSEPRRILYCENVFARYLTSLVESDPSVRYVRASDIGQAARSSLSRIYRDMGDLDAAEAQARACIELAPTSAPAYNDLITCFAEGDHYDRIIDVAREALRVAVTGNDIAYVYYRLAFAYWQTGRLPEALACYLRVPEASPMGEAALRERNDLVSEMGNSVPGSDWDPVACLRTAGVPLAPLDDVMEVVGRALIELCDANMPLAAAPLASLVASTQRNDILHA
;
A
#
# COMPACT_ATOMS: atom_id res chain seq x y z
N LEU A 1 21.34 8.05 -27.87
CA LEU A 1 22.68 8.09 -27.27
C LEU A 1 22.53 7.89 -25.77
N PHE A 2 22.54 6.65 -25.32
CA PHE A 2 22.66 6.31 -23.90
C PHE A 2 24.08 6.67 -23.48
N ARG A 3 24.21 7.48 -22.42
CA ARG A 3 25.52 7.85 -21.88
C ARG A 3 26.20 6.58 -21.36
N SER A 4 27.26 6.16 -22.04
CA SER A 4 28.11 5.03 -21.67
C SER A 4 28.79 5.21 -20.32
N ASP A 5 28.87 6.43 -19.84
CA ASP A 5 29.50 6.87 -18.59
C ASP A 5 28.72 6.33 -17.35
N VAL A 6 27.38 6.23 -17.44
CA VAL A 6 26.57 5.69 -16.33
C VAL A 6 26.74 4.17 -16.18
N VAL A 7 27.02 3.47 -17.30
CA VAL A 7 27.28 2.03 -17.29
C VAL A 7 28.73 1.74 -16.84
N ALA A 8 29.68 2.58 -17.23
CA ALA A 8 31.08 2.44 -16.83
C ALA A 8 31.30 2.69 -15.33
N ASP A 9 30.63 3.72 -14.76
CA ASP A 9 30.68 4.00 -13.32
C ASP A 9 30.01 2.90 -12.50
N ALA A 10 28.99 2.23 -13.03
CA ALA A 10 28.34 1.09 -12.39
C ALA A 10 29.25 -0.16 -12.33
N LEU A 11 30.23 -0.26 -13.22
CA LEU A 11 31.18 -1.39 -13.29
C LEU A 11 32.48 -1.15 -12.52
N ALA A 12 32.79 0.10 -12.17
CA ALA A 12 34.12 0.49 -11.64
C ALA A 12 34.27 0.46 -10.12
N GLN A 13 33.21 0.22 -9.31
CA GLN A 13 33.32 0.16 -7.85
C GLN A 13 32.75 -1.14 -7.27
N PRO A 14 33.60 -2.08 -6.84
CA PRO A 14 33.18 -3.44 -6.46
C PRO A 14 32.77 -3.65 -4.99
N SER A 15 32.63 -2.66 -4.11
CA SER A 15 32.60 -2.95 -2.68
C SER A 15 31.42 -2.41 -1.85
N GLU A 16 30.57 -1.55 -2.37
CA GLU A 16 29.42 -1.07 -1.60
C GLU A 16 28.13 -1.86 -1.96
N PRO A 17 27.40 -2.35 -0.95
CA PRO A 17 26.10 -2.98 -1.19
C PRO A 17 25.17 -1.98 -1.87
N ARG A 18 24.61 -2.36 -3.02
CA ARG A 18 23.70 -1.51 -3.79
C ARG A 18 22.29 -2.08 -3.72
N ARG A 19 21.31 -1.21 -3.48
CA ARG A 19 19.90 -1.56 -3.57
C ARG A 19 19.22 -0.70 -4.63
N ILE A 20 18.56 -1.33 -5.58
CA ILE A 20 17.84 -0.66 -6.65
C ILE A 20 16.40 -0.51 -6.21
N LEU A 21 15.89 0.73 -6.15
CA LEU A 21 14.52 1.02 -5.73
C LEU A 21 13.81 1.88 -6.77
N TYR A 22 12.55 1.57 -6.99
CA TYR A 22 11.65 2.39 -7.77
C TYR A 22 10.82 3.27 -6.85
N CYS A 23 10.75 4.55 -7.17
CA CYS A 23 9.88 5.51 -6.51
C CYS A 23 8.97 6.13 -7.58
N GLU A 24 7.70 5.84 -7.50
CA GLU A 24 6.67 6.25 -8.46
C GLU A 24 6.58 7.78 -8.60
N ASN A 25 6.74 8.47 -7.49
CA ASN A 25 6.65 9.92 -7.42
C ASN A 25 7.59 10.48 -6.32
N VAL A 26 7.58 11.78 -6.16
CA VAL A 26 8.42 12.47 -5.15
C VAL A 26 8.05 12.01 -3.74
N PHE A 27 6.77 11.84 -3.47
CA PHE A 27 6.28 11.37 -2.17
C PHE A 27 6.78 9.95 -1.84
N ALA A 28 6.68 9.00 -2.78
CA ALA A 28 7.20 7.65 -2.61
C ALA A 28 8.70 7.64 -2.26
N ARG A 29 9.46 8.63 -2.77
CA ARG A 29 10.88 8.79 -2.42
C ARG A 29 11.09 9.17 -0.95
N TYR A 30 10.26 10.08 -0.40
CA TYR A 30 10.33 10.43 1.02
C TYR A 30 9.89 9.27 1.89
N LEU A 31 8.79 8.61 1.52
CA LEU A 31 8.27 7.45 2.26
C LEU A 31 9.28 6.28 2.25
N THR A 32 9.97 6.07 1.12
CA THR A 32 11.03 5.06 1.02
C THR A 32 12.13 5.28 2.07
N SER A 33 12.45 6.52 2.42
CA SER A 33 13.45 6.81 3.45
C SER A 33 13.03 6.41 4.87
N LEU A 34 11.74 6.19 5.13
CA LEU A 34 11.24 5.63 6.40
C LEU A 34 11.41 4.11 6.46
N VAL A 35 11.25 3.45 5.32
CA VAL A 35 11.27 1.98 5.23
C VAL A 35 12.70 1.48 4.99
N GLU A 36 13.48 2.23 4.23
CA GLU A 36 14.81 1.89 3.75
C GLU A 36 15.81 2.98 4.17
N SER A 37 16.44 2.80 5.33
CA SER A 37 17.32 3.82 5.93
C SER A 37 18.71 3.31 6.31
N ASP A 38 19.20 2.22 5.69
CA ASP A 38 20.53 1.70 5.96
C ASP A 38 21.60 2.62 5.34
N PRO A 39 22.38 3.37 6.16
CA PRO A 39 23.39 4.29 5.64
C PRO A 39 24.59 3.58 4.98
N SER A 40 24.73 2.27 5.18
CA SER A 40 25.80 1.47 4.55
C SER A 40 25.44 1.00 3.14
N VAL A 41 24.19 1.23 2.69
CA VAL A 41 23.68 0.81 1.39
C VAL A 41 23.56 1.99 0.45
N ARG A 42 24.12 1.88 -0.74
CA ARG A 42 23.91 2.86 -1.80
C ARG A 42 22.58 2.57 -2.53
N TYR A 43 21.62 3.46 -2.37
CA TYR A 43 20.34 3.38 -3.08
C TYR A 43 20.44 3.96 -4.48
N VAL A 44 19.98 3.20 -5.47
CA VAL A 44 19.98 3.59 -6.89
C VAL A 44 18.54 3.59 -7.39
N ARG A 45 18.10 4.66 -8.04
CA ARG A 45 16.75 4.76 -8.60
C ARG A 45 16.60 3.85 -9.82
N ALA A 46 15.61 2.94 -9.78
CA ALA A 46 15.17 2.17 -10.94
C ALA A 46 14.37 3.02 -11.94
N SER A 47 14.30 2.58 -13.19
CA SER A 47 13.34 3.10 -14.15
C SER A 47 11.93 2.51 -13.90
N ASP A 48 10.91 3.24 -14.35
CA ASP A 48 9.50 2.80 -14.33
C ASP A 48 9.25 1.55 -15.20
N ILE A 49 10.05 1.34 -16.25
CA ILE A 49 9.93 0.19 -17.16
C ILE A 49 10.04 -1.14 -16.40
N GLY A 50 10.98 -1.25 -15.46
CA GLY A 50 11.18 -2.49 -14.68
C GLY A 50 9.97 -2.82 -13.80
N GLN A 51 9.42 -1.81 -13.13
CA GLN A 51 8.22 -1.95 -12.30
C GLN A 51 7.00 -2.32 -13.14
N ALA A 52 6.73 -1.57 -14.22
CA ALA A 52 5.60 -1.80 -15.11
C ALA A 52 5.66 -3.17 -15.79
N ALA A 53 6.86 -3.62 -16.19
CA ALA A 53 7.04 -4.94 -16.79
C ALA A 53 6.70 -6.06 -15.80
N ARG A 54 7.16 -5.98 -14.54
CA ARG A 54 6.88 -7.00 -13.51
C ARG A 54 5.40 -7.05 -13.15
N SER A 55 4.75 -5.90 -12.95
CA SER A 55 3.31 -5.83 -12.70
C SER A 55 2.50 -6.43 -13.86
N SER A 56 2.90 -6.11 -15.11
CA SER A 56 2.28 -6.70 -16.29
C SER A 56 2.48 -8.22 -16.38
N LEU A 57 3.68 -8.71 -16.06
CA LEU A 57 3.97 -10.15 -16.03
C LEU A 57 3.17 -10.85 -14.93
N SER A 58 3.06 -10.27 -13.74
CA SER A 58 2.22 -10.82 -12.66
C SER A 58 0.79 -11.02 -13.14
N ARG A 59 0.21 -10.00 -13.80
CA ARG A 59 -1.15 -10.11 -14.35
C ARG A 59 -1.27 -11.17 -15.42
N ILE A 60 -0.31 -11.22 -16.38
CA ILE A 60 -0.33 -12.22 -17.45
C ILE A 60 -0.26 -13.64 -16.86
N TYR A 61 0.62 -13.89 -15.89
CA TYR A 61 0.71 -15.20 -15.25
C TYR A 61 -0.57 -15.59 -14.52
N ARG A 62 -1.25 -14.63 -13.85
CA ARG A 62 -2.57 -14.87 -13.26
C ARG A 62 -3.59 -15.26 -14.33
N ASP A 63 -3.66 -14.51 -15.44
CA ASP A 63 -4.57 -14.80 -16.55
C ASP A 63 -4.30 -16.19 -17.18
N MET A 64 -3.05 -16.69 -17.09
CA MET A 64 -2.67 -18.04 -17.50
C MET A 64 -2.91 -19.11 -16.43
N GLY A 65 -3.29 -18.73 -15.21
CA GLY A 65 -3.46 -19.63 -14.07
C GLY A 65 -2.16 -20.07 -13.38
N ASP A 66 -1.01 -19.48 -13.75
CA ASP A 66 0.29 -19.73 -13.10
C ASP A 66 0.47 -18.77 -11.92
N LEU A 67 -0.19 -19.10 -10.81
CA LEU A 67 -0.21 -18.26 -9.61
C LEU A 67 1.17 -18.18 -8.93
N ASP A 68 2.00 -19.20 -9.03
CA ASP A 68 3.36 -19.19 -8.47
C ASP A 68 4.26 -18.18 -9.20
N ALA A 69 4.22 -18.19 -10.53
CA ALA A 69 4.96 -17.23 -11.33
C ALA A 69 4.41 -15.80 -11.14
N ALA A 70 3.10 -15.65 -11.02
CA ALA A 70 2.44 -14.37 -10.73
C ALA A 70 2.89 -13.80 -9.38
N GLU A 71 2.88 -14.62 -8.32
CA GLU A 71 3.36 -14.26 -6.99
C GLU A 71 4.83 -13.82 -7.03
N ALA A 72 5.69 -14.58 -7.72
CA ALA A 72 7.11 -14.24 -7.82
C ALA A 72 7.33 -12.85 -8.45
N GLN A 73 6.57 -12.49 -9.47
CA GLN A 73 6.65 -11.16 -10.09
C GLN A 73 6.08 -10.06 -9.17
N ALA A 74 4.96 -10.31 -8.49
CA ALA A 74 4.38 -9.36 -7.54
C ALA A 74 5.33 -9.08 -6.36
N ARG A 75 5.99 -10.11 -5.81
CA ARG A 75 7.02 -9.93 -4.77
C ARG A 75 8.20 -9.13 -5.26
N ALA A 76 8.68 -9.42 -6.47
CA ALA A 76 9.77 -8.64 -7.07
C ALA A 76 9.37 -7.18 -7.35
N CYS A 77 8.06 -6.88 -7.55
CA CYS A 77 7.56 -5.51 -7.58
C CYS A 77 7.67 -4.84 -6.21
N ILE A 78 7.31 -5.53 -5.13
CA ILE A 78 7.40 -5.00 -3.76
C ILE A 78 8.88 -4.77 -3.37
N GLU A 79 9.77 -5.71 -3.71
CA GLU A 79 11.20 -5.54 -3.46
C GLU A 79 11.76 -4.30 -4.18
N LEU A 80 11.30 -4.05 -5.41
CA LEU A 80 11.70 -2.89 -6.20
C LEU A 80 11.06 -1.60 -5.71
N ALA A 81 9.81 -1.65 -5.23
CA ALA A 81 9.00 -0.50 -4.82
C ALA A 81 8.27 -0.78 -3.49
N PRO A 82 9.01 -0.82 -2.36
CA PRO A 82 8.46 -1.23 -1.07
C PRO A 82 7.40 -0.28 -0.49
N THR A 83 7.26 0.91 -1.07
CA THR A 83 6.26 1.91 -0.68
C THR A 83 5.14 2.09 -1.70
N SER A 84 5.07 1.21 -2.70
CA SER A 84 4.04 1.24 -3.76
C SER A 84 2.84 0.38 -3.37
N ALA A 85 1.73 0.98 -2.97
CA ALA A 85 0.48 0.27 -2.68
C ALA A 85 0.01 -0.61 -3.87
N PRO A 86 0.10 -0.18 -5.15
CA PRO A 86 -0.20 -1.04 -6.30
C PRO A 86 0.60 -2.36 -6.33
N ALA A 87 1.87 -2.36 -5.89
CA ALA A 87 2.69 -3.58 -5.87
C ALA A 87 2.13 -4.61 -4.85
N TYR A 88 1.69 -4.15 -3.68
CA TYR A 88 1.00 -4.99 -2.70
C TYR A 88 -0.36 -5.47 -3.21
N ASN A 89 -1.10 -4.61 -3.92
CA ASN A 89 -2.40 -4.96 -4.49
C ASN A 89 -2.28 -6.11 -5.51
N ASP A 90 -1.22 -6.12 -6.33
CA ASP A 90 -0.95 -7.24 -7.25
C ASP A 90 -0.75 -8.55 -6.48
N LEU A 91 0.01 -8.54 -5.39
CA LEU A 91 0.25 -9.72 -4.55
C LEU A 91 -1.02 -10.18 -3.82
N ILE A 92 -1.79 -9.26 -3.24
CA ILE A 92 -3.08 -9.54 -2.62
C ILE A 92 -4.01 -10.21 -3.63
N THR A 93 -4.02 -9.74 -4.88
CA THR A 93 -4.86 -10.31 -5.93
C THR A 93 -4.41 -11.74 -6.30
N CYS A 94 -3.10 -12.01 -6.39
CA CYS A 94 -2.58 -13.37 -6.60
C CYS A 94 -3.08 -14.33 -5.51
N PHE A 95 -3.02 -13.90 -4.25
CA PHE A 95 -3.49 -14.73 -3.13
C PHE A 95 -5.01 -14.91 -3.12
N ALA A 96 -5.77 -13.91 -3.54
CA ALA A 96 -7.22 -14.02 -3.63
C ALA A 96 -7.66 -15.01 -4.70
N GLU A 97 -6.98 -15.06 -5.83
CA GLU A 97 -7.25 -16.05 -6.89
C GLU A 97 -6.86 -17.49 -6.49
N GLY A 98 -5.92 -17.63 -5.54
CA GLY A 98 -5.51 -18.93 -4.99
C GLY A 98 -6.18 -19.29 -3.67
N ASP A 99 -7.18 -18.55 -3.18
CA ASP A 99 -7.88 -18.73 -1.91
C ASP A 99 -6.94 -18.75 -0.69
N HIS A 100 -5.80 -18.03 -0.77
CA HIS A 100 -4.80 -17.96 0.29
C HIS A 100 -5.08 -16.81 1.28
N TYR A 101 -6.20 -16.87 1.97
CA TYR A 101 -6.72 -15.78 2.80
C TYR A 101 -5.80 -15.36 3.96
N ASP A 102 -5.14 -16.31 4.64
CA ASP A 102 -4.17 -15.98 5.69
C ASP A 102 -3.01 -15.14 5.15
N ARG A 103 -2.54 -15.45 3.93
CA ARG A 103 -1.46 -14.70 3.28
C ARG A 103 -1.93 -13.29 2.88
N ILE A 104 -3.21 -13.13 2.50
CA ILE A 104 -3.80 -11.80 2.27
C ILE A 104 -3.75 -10.97 3.53
N ILE A 105 -4.10 -11.55 4.69
CA ILE A 105 -4.09 -10.83 5.98
C ILE A 105 -2.70 -10.26 6.28
N ASP A 106 -1.65 -11.04 6.08
CA ASP A 106 -0.28 -10.60 6.35
C ASP A 106 0.15 -9.48 5.40
N VAL A 107 -0.04 -9.69 4.09
CA VAL A 107 0.36 -8.69 3.07
C VAL A 107 -0.47 -7.41 3.16
N ALA A 108 -1.77 -7.51 3.46
CA ALA A 108 -2.62 -6.33 3.64
C ALA A 108 -2.18 -5.48 4.85
N ARG A 109 -1.71 -6.09 5.94
CA ARG A 109 -1.14 -5.36 7.06
C ARG A 109 0.13 -4.60 6.68
N GLU A 110 0.99 -5.20 5.86
CA GLU A 110 2.18 -4.52 5.32
C GLU A 110 1.78 -3.37 4.38
N ALA A 111 0.83 -3.62 3.48
CA ALA A 111 0.32 -2.60 2.56
C ALA A 111 -0.26 -1.39 3.30
N LEU A 112 -1.03 -1.60 4.38
CA LEU A 112 -1.60 -0.51 5.19
C LEU A 112 -0.54 0.36 5.90
N ARG A 113 0.68 -0.13 6.09
CA ARG A 113 1.78 0.67 6.66
C ARG A 113 2.28 1.74 5.71
N VAL A 114 2.10 1.54 4.41
CA VAL A 114 2.61 2.44 3.36
C VAL A 114 1.48 3.06 2.52
N ALA A 115 0.25 2.61 2.71
CA ALA A 115 -0.90 3.12 1.98
C ALA A 115 -1.27 4.54 2.45
N VAL A 116 -1.43 5.45 1.49
CA VAL A 116 -1.67 6.87 1.74
C VAL A 116 -2.90 7.37 1.01
N THR A 117 -3.12 6.94 -0.25
CA THR A 117 -4.29 7.40 -1.00
C THR A 117 -5.57 6.73 -0.49
N GLY A 118 -6.66 7.48 -0.48
CA GLY A 118 -7.96 6.94 -0.05
C GLY A 118 -8.40 5.69 -0.83
N ASN A 119 -8.06 5.63 -2.12
CA ASN A 119 -8.40 4.48 -2.96
C ASN A 119 -7.57 3.23 -2.60
N ASP A 120 -6.27 3.38 -2.36
CA ASP A 120 -5.41 2.26 -1.96
C ASP A 120 -5.83 1.73 -0.60
N ILE A 121 -6.05 2.63 0.37
CA ILE A 121 -6.53 2.28 1.72
C ILE A 121 -7.86 1.53 1.63
N ALA A 122 -8.82 2.04 0.86
CA ALA A 122 -10.13 1.40 0.66
C ALA A 122 -9.99 0.00 0.06
N TYR A 123 -9.15 -0.16 -0.96
CA TYR A 123 -8.92 -1.46 -1.60
C TYR A 123 -8.34 -2.47 -0.62
N VAL A 124 -7.30 -2.08 0.13
CA VAL A 124 -6.64 -2.98 1.08
C VAL A 124 -7.59 -3.39 2.21
N TYR A 125 -8.36 -2.45 2.79
CA TYR A 125 -9.35 -2.81 3.81
C TYR A 125 -10.46 -3.70 3.26
N TYR A 126 -10.91 -3.47 2.04
CA TYR A 126 -11.91 -4.32 1.38
C TYR A 126 -11.41 -5.77 1.24
N ARG A 127 -10.17 -5.97 0.74
CA ARG A 127 -9.58 -7.29 0.59
C ARG A 127 -9.29 -7.96 1.93
N LEU A 128 -8.83 -7.21 2.90
CA LEU A 128 -8.57 -7.68 4.26
C LEU A 128 -9.88 -8.11 4.95
N ALA A 129 -10.96 -7.35 4.77
CA ALA A 129 -12.28 -7.69 5.28
C ALA A 129 -12.75 -9.03 4.75
N PHE A 130 -12.66 -9.24 3.43
CA PHE A 130 -13.03 -10.50 2.80
C PHE A 130 -12.16 -11.67 3.31
N ALA A 131 -10.85 -11.48 3.46
CA ALA A 131 -9.95 -12.49 3.98
C ALA A 131 -10.26 -12.87 5.43
N TYR A 132 -10.58 -11.89 6.28
CA TYR A 132 -11.04 -12.16 7.63
C TYR A 132 -12.37 -12.92 7.65
N TRP A 133 -13.30 -12.56 6.77
CA TRP A 133 -14.57 -13.28 6.64
C TRP A 133 -14.35 -14.74 6.28
N GLN A 134 -13.55 -15.03 5.25
CA GLN A 134 -13.25 -16.40 4.81
C GLN A 134 -12.50 -17.23 5.86
N THR A 135 -11.77 -16.58 6.76
CA THR A 135 -11.08 -17.24 7.88
C THR A 135 -11.90 -17.30 9.18
N GLY A 136 -13.18 -16.92 9.13
CA GLY A 136 -14.11 -16.97 10.27
C GLY A 136 -13.91 -15.87 11.32
N ARG A 137 -13.09 -14.87 11.03
CA ARG A 137 -12.80 -13.73 11.92
C ARG A 137 -13.81 -12.61 11.68
N LEU A 138 -15.08 -12.89 11.97
CA LEU A 138 -16.21 -12.04 11.57
C LEU A 138 -16.19 -10.62 12.18
N PRO A 139 -15.82 -10.41 13.46
CA PRO A 139 -15.72 -9.05 14.02
C PRO A 139 -14.65 -8.21 13.32
N GLU A 140 -13.50 -8.78 13.01
CA GLU A 140 -12.41 -8.10 12.29
C GLU A 140 -12.80 -7.81 10.84
N ALA A 141 -13.51 -8.72 10.19
CA ALA A 141 -14.07 -8.51 8.85
C ALA A 141 -15.03 -7.31 8.84
N LEU A 142 -15.97 -7.27 9.79
CA LEU A 142 -16.89 -6.16 9.93
C LEU A 142 -16.18 -4.83 10.18
N ALA A 143 -15.19 -4.83 11.07
CA ALA A 143 -14.37 -3.64 11.37
C ALA A 143 -13.63 -3.13 10.14
N CYS A 144 -13.09 -4.03 9.30
CA CYS A 144 -12.43 -3.67 8.04
C CYS A 144 -13.42 -3.09 7.02
N TYR A 145 -14.59 -3.70 6.81
CA TYR A 145 -15.60 -3.16 5.89
C TYR A 145 -16.07 -1.75 6.29
N LEU A 146 -16.18 -1.48 7.60
CA LEU A 146 -16.52 -0.14 8.10
C LEU A 146 -15.44 0.93 7.80
N ARG A 147 -14.22 0.51 7.46
CA ARG A 147 -13.14 1.41 7.03
C ARG A 147 -13.16 1.72 5.55
N VAL A 148 -14.00 1.06 4.75
CA VAL A 148 -14.12 1.30 3.31
C VAL A 148 -15.13 2.43 3.07
N PRO A 149 -14.71 3.60 2.54
CA PRO A 149 -15.65 4.70 2.27
C PRO A 149 -16.63 4.32 1.17
N GLU A 150 -17.91 4.67 1.34
CA GLU A 150 -18.96 4.40 0.35
C GLU A 150 -18.68 5.07 -1.01
N ALA A 151 -18.04 6.24 -1.00
CA ALA A 151 -17.64 6.96 -2.22
C ALA A 151 -16.41 6.37 -2.93
N SER A 152 -15.74 5.37 -2.35
CA SER A 152 -14.59 4.72 -2.98
C SER A 152 -15.02 3.76 -4.10
N PRO A 153 -14.12 3.39 -5.02
CA PRO A 153 -14.41 2.38 -6.04
C PRO A 153 -14.86 1.02 -5.48
N MET A 154 -14.48 0.71 -4.23
CA MET A 154 -14.87 -0.53 -3.52
C MET A 154 -16.14 -0.35 -2.68
N GLY A 155 -16.67 0.86 -2.52
CA GLY A 155 -17.72 1.20 -1.57
C GLY A 155 -19.00 0.38 -1.75
N GLU A 156 -19.50 0.27 -2.98
CA GLU A 156 -20.71 -0.50 -3.28
C GLU A 156 -20.54 -2.00 -2.99
N ALA A 157 -19.40 -2.57 -3.39
CA ALA A 157 -19.10 -3.97 -3.13
C ALA A 157 -18.94 -4.23 -1.62
N ALA A 158 -18.20 -3.37 -0.93
CA ALA A 158 -18.00 -3.46 0.51
C ALA A 158 -19.31 -3.35 1.30
N LEU A 159 -20.23 -2.48 0.87
CA LEU A 159 -21.54 -2.34 1.49
C LEU A 159 -22.37 -3.61 1.34
N ARG A 160 -22.40 -4.21 0.15
CA ARG A 160 -23.12 -5.48 -0.10
C ARG A 160 -22.55 -6.60 0.76
N GLU A 161 -21.24 -6.84 0.70
CA GLU A 161 -20.58 -7.90 1.43
C GLU A 161 -20.68 -7.70 2.96
N ARG A 162 -20.62 -6.45 3.43
CA ARG A 162 -20.87 -6.14 4.84
C ARG A 162 -22.28 -6.53 5.27
N ASN A 163 -23.30 -6.29 4.45
CA ASN A 163 -24.67 -6.67 4.77
C ASN A 163 -24.85 -8.18 4.79
N ASP A 164 -24.20 -8.91 3.87
CA ASP A 164 -24.20 -10.36 3.85
C ASP A 164 -23.50 -10.92 5.10
N LEU A 165 -22.35 -10.38 5.46
CA LEU A 165 -21.63 -10.72 6.69
C LEU A 165 -22.48 -10.50 7.94
N VAL A 166 -23.15 -9.33 8.08
CA VAL A 166 -24.03 -9.03 9.21
C VAL A 166 -25.20 -10.02 9.26
N SER A 167 -25.74 -10.41 8.12
CA SER A 167 -26.81 -11.41 8.04
C SER A 167 -26.32 -12.78 8.51
N GLU A 168 -25.10 -13.18 8.13
CA GLU A 168 -24.47 -14.43 8.59
C GLU A 168 -24.17 -14.40 10.09
N MET A 169 -23.69 -13.27 10.62
CA MET A 169 -23.42 -13.12 12.06
C MET A 169 -24.68 -13.24 12.92
N GLY A 170 -25.84 -12.85 12.43
CA GLY A 170 -27.12 -12.96 13.14
C GLY A 170 -27.06 -12.35 14.53
N ASN A 171 -27.27 -13.16 15.57
CA ASN A 171 -27.22 -12.73 16.97
C ASN A 171 -25.81 -12.44 17.50
N SER A 172 -24.77 -12.74 16.71
CA SER A 172 -23.36 -12.47 17.08
C SER A 172 -22.85 -11.13 16.57
N VAL A 173 -23.72 -10.31 15.97
CA VAL A 173 -23.38 -8.93 15.58
C VAL A 173 -23.02 -8.15 16.84
N PRO A 174 -21.86 -7.48 16.87
CA PRO A 174 -21.46 -6.69 18.03
C PRO A 174 -22.48 -5.61 18.39
N GLY A 175 -22.66 -5.39 19.69
CA GLY A 175 -23.58 -4.39 20.21
C GLY A 175 -23.11 -2.94 19.97
N SER A 176 -23.94 -1.98 20.40
CA SER A 176 -23.69 -0.54 20.19
C SER A 176 -22.45 0.01 20.90
N ASP A 177 -21.94 -0.70 21.89
CA ASP A 177 -20.73 -0.38 22.67
C ASP A 177 -19.43 -0.95 22.07
N TRP A 178 -19.54 -1.71 20.95
CA TRP A 178 -18.39 -2.25 20.28
C TRP A 178 -17.62 -1.16 19.51
N ASP A 179 -16.30 -1.14 19.72
CA ASP A 179 -15.38 -0.25 19.02
C ASP A 179 -14.64 -0.98 17.90
N PRO A 180 -14.98 -0.72 16.61
CA PRO A 180 -14.29 -1.34 15.48
C PRO A 180 -12.81 -0.96 15.40
N VAL A 181 -12.43 0.24 15.86
CA VAL A 181 -11.03 0.68 15.86
C VAL A 181 -10.22 -0.10 16.89
N ALA A 182 -10.76 -0.31 18.09
CA ALA A 182 -10.14 -1.15 19.10
C ALA A 182 -10.02 -2.61 18.63
N CYS A 183 -11.01 -3.13 17.91
CA CYS A 183 -10.97 -4.46 17.30
C CYS A 183 -9.80 -4.58 16.32
N LEU A 184 -9.64 -3.63 15.40
CA LEU A 184 -8.54 -3.62 14.43
C LEU A 184 -7.18 -3.52 15.10
N ARG A 185 -7.03 -2.65 16.13
CA ARG A 185 -5.78 -2.54 16.91
C ARG A 185 -5.41 -3.86 17.58
N THR A 186 -6.39 -4.52 18.22
CA THR A 186 -6.18 -5.83 18.86
C THR A 186 -5.78 -6.90 17.84
N ALA A 187 -6.35 -6.83 16.64
CA ALA A 187 -5.99 -7.71 15.53
C ALA A 187 -4.62 -7.37 14.90
N GLY A 188 -3.93 -6.32 15.33
CA GLY A 188 -2.67 -5.87 14.75
C GLY A 188 -2.81 -5.26 13.36
N VAL A 189 -3.98 -4.73 13.01
CA VAL A 189 -4.23 -4.07 11.73
C VAL A 189 -3.84 -2.59 11.82
N PRO A 190 -2.92 -2.10 10.99
CA PRO A 190 -2.57 -0.69 10.96
C PRO A 190 -3.77 0.18 10.56
N LEU A 191 -3.92 1.33 11.21
CA LEU A 191 -4.98 2.30 10.91
C LEU A 191 -4.47 3.32 9.90
N ALA A 192 -4.47 2.96 8.63
CA ALA A 192 -3.98 3.83 7.57
C ALA A 192 -4.89 5.06 7.31
N PRO A 193 -4.30 6.21 6.89
CA PRO A 193 -2.86 6.44 6.80
C PRO A 193 -2.23 6.57 8.19
N LEU A 194 -1.02 6.04 8.36
CA LEU A 194 -0.31 6.11 9.64
C LEU A 194 0.16 7.55 9.94
N ASP A 195 0.27 7.88 11.23
CA ASP A 195 0.64 9.22 11.66
C ASP A 195 2.07 9.59 11.25
N ASP A 196 3.03 8.67 11.36
CA ASP A 196 4.42 8.86 10.92
C ASP A 196 4.53 9.04 9.40
N VAL A 197 3.71 8.32 8.63
CA VAL A 197 3.59 8.49 7.18
C VAL A 197 3.07 9.88 6.85
N MET A 198 2.01 10.33 7.54
CA MET A 198 1.43 11.66 7.33
C MET A 198 2.37 12.78 7.77
N GLU A 199 3.18 12.59 8.80
CA GLU A 199 4.23 13.54 9.20
C GLU A 199 5.28 13.72 8.09
N VAL A 200 5.68 12.63 7.43
CA VAL A 200 6.60 12.71 6.28
C VAL A 200 5.96 13.42 5.08
N VAL A 201 4.68 13.15 4.82
CA VAL A 201 3.93 13.88 3.77
C VAL A 201 3.93 15.38 4.06
N GLY A 202 3.60 15.78 5.29
CA GLY A 202 3.58 17.18 5.71
C GLY A 202 4.95 17.84 5.57
N ARG A 203 5.99 17.19 6.05
CA ARG A 203 7.38 17.68 5.91
C ARG A 203 7.78 17.87 4.45
N ALA A 204 7.53 16.88 3.61
CA ALA A 204 7.81 16.96 2.18
C ALA A 204 7.04 18.10 1.49
N LEU A 205 5.78 18.32 1.89
CA LEU A 205 4.96 19.41 1.37
C LEU A 205 5.58 20.77 1.73
N ILE A 206 5.98 20.98 3.00
CA ILE A 206 6.62 22.21 3.46
C ILE A 206 7.91 22.46 2.70
N GLU A 207 8.80 21.47 2.61
CA GLU A 207 10.07 21.59 1.89
C GLU A 207 9.89 21.96 0.41
N LEU A 208 8.89 21.40 -0.26
CA LEU A 208 8.58 21.71 -1.66
C LEU A 208 7.99 23.12 -1.83
N CYS A 209 7.19 23.57 -0.86
CA CYS A 209 6.68 24.94 -0.84
C CYS A 209 7.82 25.95 -0.62
N ASP A 210 8.70 25.71 0.35
CA ASP A 210 9.86 26.55 0.65
C ASP A 210 10.85 26.61 -0.53
N ALA A 211 11.00 25.51 -1.26
CA ALA A 211 11.80 25.44 -2.48
C ALA A 211 11.11 26.08 -3.70
N ASN A 212 9.92 26.66 -3.54
CA ASN A 212 9.10 27.23 -4.62
C ASN A 212 8.82 26.25 -5.77
N MET A 213 8.46 25.00 -5.42
CA MET A 213 8.15 23.90 -6.35
C MET A 213 6.65 23.55 -6.34
N PRO A 214 5.74 24.46 -6.74
CA PRO A 214 4.29 24.27 -6.58
C PRO A 214 3.73 23.07 -7.35
N LEU A 215 4.29 22.73 -8.51
CA LEU A 215 3.84 21.58 -9.29
C LEU A 215 4.17 20.23 -8.60
N ALA A 216 5.26 20.18 -7.83
CA ALA A 216 5.61 19.00 -7.05
C ALA A 216 4.87 18.95 -5.71
N ALA A 217 4.53 20.10 -5.13
CA ALA A 217 3.78 20.23 -3.87
C ALA A 217 2.28 19.92 -4.05
N ALA A 218 1.67 20.24 -5.18
CA ALA A 218 0.24 20.11 -5.41
C ALA A 218 -0.32 18.68 -5.17
N PRO A 219 0.34 17.59 -5.61
CA PRO A 219 -0.13 16.23 -5.30
C PRO A 219 -0.14 15.92 -3.80
N LEU A 220 0.87 16.39 -3.05
CA LEU A 220 0.95 16.19 -1.60
C LEU A 220 -0.11 16.99 -0.86
N ALA A 221 -0.36 18.24 -1.28
CA ALA A 221 -1.44 19.06 -0.74
C ALA A 221 -2.81 18.40 -0.96
N SER A 222 -3.05 17.87 -2.16
CA SER A 222 -4.28 17.12 -2.47
C SER A 222 -4.41 15.87 -1.61
N LEU A 223 -3.31 15.17 -1.35
CA LEU A 223 -3.28 13.99 -0.49
C LEU A 223 -3.67 14.34 0.95
N VAL A 224 -3.04 15.36 1.54
CA VAL A 224 -3.36 15.84 2.90
C VAL A 224 -4.82 16.25 2.99
N ALA A 225 -5.33 16.98 1.99
CA ALA A 225 -6.75 17.36 1.94
C ALA A 225 -7.68 16.14 1.86
N SER A 226 -7.32 15.11 1.11
CA SER A 226 -8.14 13.89 0.96
C SER A 226 -8.20 13.04 2.22
N THR A 227 -7.18 13.11 3.08
CA THR A 227 -7.14 12.40 4.37
C THR A 227 -7.83 13.16 5.50
N GLN A 228 -8.34 14.37 5.26
CA GLN A 228 -8.93 15.28 6.26
C GLN A 228 -7.99 15.61 7.43
N ARG A 229 -6.69 15.46 7.26
CA ARG A 229 -5.65 15.82 8.22
C ARG A 229 -5.30 17.30 8.08
N ASN A 230 -6.25 18.17 8.45
CA ASN A 230 -6.09 19.63 8.34
C ASN A 230 -5.02 20.19 9.30
N ASP A 231 -4.69 19.47 10.36
CA ASP A 231 -3.63 19.80 11.32
C ASP A 231 -2.24 19.97 10.64
N ILE A 232 -1.97 19.22 9.57
CA ILE A 232 -0.72 19.31 8.81
C ILE A 232 -0.67 20.54 7.91
N LEU A 233 -1.83 21.03 7.45
CA LEU A 233 -1.91 22.22 6.57
C LEU A 233 -1.73 23.53 7.34
N HIS A 234 -1.84 23.52 8.66
CA HIS A 234 -1.76 24.73 9.51
C HIS A 234 -0.43 24.84 10.27
N ALA A 235 0.49 23.89 10.09
CA ALA A 235 1.83 23.90 10.66
C ALA A 235 2.84 24.57 9.71
#